data_3b1f13850de80fac09f44196a6c5365d
#
_entry.id   3b1f13850de80fac09f44196a6c5365d
#
_cell.length_a   1.000
_cell.length_b   1.000
_cell.length_c   1.000
_cell.angle_alpha   90.00
_cell.angle_beta   90.00
_cell.angle_gamma   90.00
#
_symmetry.space_group_name_H-M   'P 1'
#
loop_
_entity.id
_entity.type
_entity.pdbx_description
1 polymer ?
#
loop_
_entity_poly.entity_id
_entity_poly.type
_entity_poly.pdbx_seq_one_letter_code
_entity_poly.pdbx_strand_id
1 'polypeptide(L)'
;MASNYTTRIRLNQQGDGDNPNSWGTVLNDGVISLVDEAVAKYTTVSLGSAATVTLSAVDGGTDVPRSAFLEANGTVGGAHTTITMVIPNVTKGYVVNNQTTYTTTTNVVKIKTAPGDGLTIPQGAISQIVVDTDGSVYSTNAAGLGLGTAASADIGVCATNIADVSLADLRYVRTSVTANTTVRGDFVVEAGSLKVGTSARAYNPITTLTDAASITSDFAVGNNFLVTIGGNRTLAAPSNVVAGQSGSIYIIQDGT
;
A
#
# COMPACT_ATOMS: atom_id res chain seq x y z
N MET A 1 -9.80 -32.02 41.82
CA MET A 1 -8.71 -31.09 41.43
C MET A 1 -9.38 -29.80 40.98
N ALA A 2 -8.82 -28.64 41.24
CA ALA A 2 -9.41 -27.39 40.80
C ALA A 2 -9.42 -27.30 39.25
N SER A 3 -10.51 -26.79 38.69
CA SER A 3 -10.63 -26.50 37.26
C SER A 3 -9.52 -25.56 36.81
N ASN A 4 -9.03 -25.75 35.59
CA ASN A 4 -8.01 -24.93 34.96
C ASN A 4 -8.56 -24.35 33.64
N TYR A 5 -7.75 -23.57 32.94
CA TYR A 5 -8.15 -22.95 31.67
C TYR A 5 -7.14 -23.17 30.57
N THR A 6 -7.61 -23.29 29.32
CA THR A 6 -6.73 -23.35 28.17
C THR A 6 -5.99 -22.02 27.99
N THR A 7 -4.74 -22.04 27.51
CA THR A 7 -3.86 -20.85 27.47
C THR A 7 -4.26 -19.80 26.45
N ARG A 8 -4.88 -20.19 25.33
CA ARG A 8 -5.18 -19.28 24.20
C ARG A 8 -6.58 -18.68 24.25
N ILE A 9 -7.59 -19.54 24.20
CA ILE A 9 -9.00 -19.09 24.20
C ILE A 9 -9.69 -19.29 25.54
N ARG A 10 -8.95 -19.69 26.56
CA ARG A 10 -9.33 -19.70 27.99
C ARG A 10 -10.61 -20.49 28.29
N LEU A 11 -10.75 -21.61 27.62
CA LEU A 11 -11.84 -22.56 27.89
C LEU A 11 -11.64 -23.24 29.23
N ASN A 12 -12.75 -23.57 29.89
CA ASN A 12 -12.70 -24.32 31.13
C ASN A 12 -12.20 -25.74 30.90
N GLN A 13 -11.19 -26.15 31.67
CA GLN A 13 -10.71 -27.52 31.77
C GLN A 13 -11.14 -28.06 33.14
N GLN A 14 -12.19 -28.87 33.17
CA GLN A 14 -12.67 -29.43 34.39
C GLN A 14 -11.71 -30.45 34.97
N GLY A 15 -11.44 -30.34 36.25
CA GLY A 15 -10.76 -31.38 37.01
C GLY A 15 -11.66 -32.59 37.22
N ASP A 16 -11.04 -33.76 37.43
CA ASP A 16 -11.76 -34.98 37.72
C ASP A 16 -12.55 -34.83 39.03
N GLY A 17 -13.85 -35.12 38.99
CA GLY A 17 -14.79 -34.96 40.09
C GLY A 17 -15.26 -33.52 40.38
N ASP A 18 -14.82 -32.53 39.61
CA ASP A 18 -15.31 -31.16 39.74
C ASP A 18 -16.74 -31.03 39.18
N ASN A 19 -17.47 -30.08 39.79
CA ASN A 19 -18.83 -29.69 39.35
C ASN A 19 -19.85 -30.84 39.26
N PRO A 20 -19.99 -31.71 40.27
CA PRO A 20 -21.02 -32.74 40.28
C PRO A 20 -22.41 -32.09 40.13
N ASN A 21 -23.23 -32.59 39.23
CA ASN A 21 -24.58 -32.09 38.89
C ASN A 21 -24.62 -30.79 38.06
N SER A 22 -23.50 -30.11 37.81
CA SER A 22 -23.44 -28.87 36.98
C SER A 22 -22.44 -28.93 35.85
N TRP A 23 -21.78 -30.09 35.61
CA TRP A 23 -20.77 -30.24 34.60
C TRP A 23 -21.29 -29.90 33.18
N GLY A 24 -22.57 -30.22 32.88
CA GLY A 24 -23.20 -29.89 31.60
C GLY A 24 -23.33 -28.37 31.39
N THR A 25 -23.67 -27.63 32.41
CA THR A 25 -23.69 -26.15 32.36
C THR A 25 -22.28 -25.60 32.14
N VAL A 26 -21.31 -26.09 32.92
CA VAL A 26 -19.91 -25.65 32.77
C VAL A 26 -19.35 -26.00 31.38
N LEU A 27 -19.72 -27.17 30.82
CA LEU A 27 -19.33 -27.52 29.46
C LEU A 27 -19.98 -26.58 28.42
N ASN A 28 -21.28 -26.35 28.55
CA ASN A 28 -21.99 -25.51 27.59
C ASN A 28 -21.52 -24.05 27.64
N ASP A 29 -21.42 -23.46 28.84
CA ASP A 29 -21.08 -22.04 29.00
C ASP A 29 -19.59 -21.78 28.96
N GLY A 30 -18.79 -22.64 29.58
CA GLY A 30 -17.34 -22.47 29.72
C GLY A 30 -16.51 -23.07 28.58
N VAL A 31 -17.12 -23.85 27.68
CA VAL A 31 -16.41 -24.45 26.54
C VAL A 31 -17.13 -24.21 25.23
N ILE A 32 -18.36 -24.76 25.04
CA ILE A 32 -19.04 -24.75 23.76
C ILE A 32 -19.34 -23.32 23.30
N SER A 33 -20.01 -22.53 24.15
CA SER A 33 -20.33 -21.12 23.84
C SER A 33 -19.09 -20.27 23.61
N LEU A 34 -18.00 -20.54 24.35
CA LEU A 34 -16.76 -19.80 24.18
C LEU A 34 -15.99 -20.19 22.90
N VAL A 35 -16.14 -21.44 22.42
CA VAL A 35 -15.64 -21.85 21.10
C VAL A 35 -16.40 -21.14 19.99
N ASP A 36 -17.73 -21.10 20.09
CA ASP A 36 -18.59 -20.36 19.15
C ASP A 36 -18.18 -18.89 19.06
N GLU A 37 -18.00 -18.22 20.20
CA GLU A 37 -17.50 -16.85 20.25
C GLU A 37 -16.12 -16.71 19.58
N ALA A 38 -15.20 -17.63 19.81
CA ALA A 38 -13.84 -17.57 19.28
C ALA A 38 -13.78 -17.79 17.75
N VAL A 39 -14.79 -18.43 17.19
CA VAL A 39 -14.84 -18.78 15.75
C VAL A 39 -15.70 -17.81 14.95
N ALA A 40 -16.84 -17.38 15.49
CA ALA A 40 -17.85 -16.68 14.71
C ALA A 40 -18.28 -15.31 15.26
N LYS A 41 -17.98 -14.99 16.50
CA LYS A 41 -18.46 -13.75 17.12
C LYS A 41 -17.84 -12.51 16.47
N TYR A 42 -18.71 -11.55 16.15
CA TYR A 42 -18.36 -10.20 15.72
C TYR A 42 -18.63 -9.24 16.88
N THR A 43 -17.64 -8.43 17.25
CA THR A 43 -17.77 -7.48 18.35
C THR A 43 -17.26 -6.10 17.96
N THR A 44 -18.09 -5.08 18.23
CA THR A 44 -17.71 -3.68 18.05
C THR A 44 -16.97 -3.17 19.29
N VAL A 45 -15.82 -2.56 19.07
CA VAL A 45 -14.97 -1.91 20.06
C VAL A 45 -15.04 -0.40 19.84
N SER A 46 -15.65 0.32 20.80
CA SER A 46 -15.63 1.79 20.72
C SER A 46 -14.28 2.32 21.16
N LEU A 47 -13.58 2.98 20.24
CA LEU A 47 -12.27 3.57 20.52
C LEU A 47 -12.37 4.96 21.17
N GLY A 48 -13.49 5.66 21.04
CA GLY A 48 -13.76 6.92 21.73
C GLY A 48 -12.64 7.95 21.62
N SER A 49 -12.44 8.72 22.70
CA SER A 49 -11.39 9.75 22.81
C SER A 49 -10.16 9.31 23.63
N ALA A 50 -10.07 8.06 24.04
CA ALA A 50 -8.94 7.56 24.83
C ALA A 50 -7.73 7.26 23.93
N ALA A 51 -6.52 7.58 24.42
CA ALA A 51 -5.28 7.26 23.70
C ALA A 51 -5.07 5.73 23.54
N THR A 52 -5.58 4.95 24.49
CA THR A 52 -5.44 3.50 24.54
C THR A 52 -6.71 2.85 25.03
N VAL A 53 -7.15 1.82 24.32
CA VAL A 53 -8.26 0.94 24.71
C VAL A 53 -7.70 -0.46 24.89
N THR A 54 -7.73 -0.98 26.11
CA THR A 54 -7.21 -2.33 26.42
C THR A 54 -8.37 -3.32 26.50
N LEU A 55 -8.26 -4.40 25.72
CA LEU A 55 -9.19 -5.51 25.72
C LEU A 55 -8.71 -6.57 26.71
N SER A 56 -9.45 -6.78 27.78
CA SER A 56 -9.10 -7.75 28.83
C SER A 56 -9.70 -9.12 28.53
N ALA A 57 -8.89 -10.16 28.63
CA ALA A 57 -9.33 -11.54 28.52
C ALA A 57 -9.88 -12.06 29.87
N VAL A 58 -10.92 -12.88 29.81
CA VAL A 58 -11.57 -13.48 30.97
C VAL A 58 -11.47 -15.01 30.93
N ASP A 59 -11.10 -15.62 32.05
CA ASP A 59 -11.02 -17.06 32.17
C ASP A 59 -12.43 -17.68 32.28
N GLY A 60 -12.73 -18.63 31.39
CA GLY A 60 -13.98 -19.39 31.40
C GLY A 60 -15.27 -18.56 31.21
N GLY A 61 -15.15 -17.32 30.77
CA GLY A 61 -16.27 -16.42 30.53
C GLY A 61 -16.18 -15.70 29.21
N THR A 62 -17.27 -15.03 28.81
CA THR A 62 -17.30 -14.24 27.58
C THR A 62 -16.43 -12.99 27.71
N ASP A 63 -15.71 -12.63 26.65
CA ASP A 63 -14.92 -11.41 26.57
C ASP A 63 -14.84 -10.89 25.13
N VAL A 64 -14.47 -9.61 24.99
CA VAL A 64 -14.33 -8.96 23.67
C VAL A 64 -13.19 -9.58 22.86
N PRO A 65 -11.97 -9.77 23.39
CA PRO A 65 -10.85 -10.28 22.60
C PRO A 65 -10.96 -11.77 22.23
N ARG A 66 -11.97 -12.48 22.74
CA ARG A 66 -12.27 -13.84 22.29
C ARG A 66 -12.83 -13.86 20.87
N SER A 67 -13.58 -12.83 20.50
CA SER A 67 -14.22 -12.74 19.19
C SER A 67 -13.23 -12.92 18.02
N ALA A 68 -13.69 -13.60 16.98
CA ALA A 68 -12.92 -13.77 15.74
C ALA A 68 -12.84 -12.46 14.96
N PHE A 69 -13.91 -11.66 15.02
CA PHE A 69 -14.04 -10.41 14.29
C PHE A 69 -14.18 -9.25 15.26
N LEU A 70 -13.32 -8.23 15.11
CA LEU A 70 -13.33 -7.01 15.88
C LEU A 70 -13.60 -5.82 14.96
N GLU A 71 -14.60 -5.03 15.26
CA GLU A 71 -14.83 -3.76 14.60
C GLU A 71 -14.34 -2.61 15.50
N ALA A 72 -13.35 -1.87 15.04
CA ALA A 72 -12.97 -0.62 15.67
C ALA A 72 -13.92 0.49 15.20
N ASN A 73 -14.63 1.13 16.12
CA ASN A 73 -15.63 2.16 15.85
C ASN A 73 -15.39 3.39 16.72
N GLY A 74 -15.91 4.54 16.30
CA GLY A 74 -15.80 5.81 16.99
C GLY A 74 -15.04 6.87 16.22
N THR A 75 -14.82 8.03 16.82
CA THR A 75 -14.12 9.15 16.18
C THR A 75 -12.71 9.27 16.74
N VAL A 76 -11.70 9.18 15.85
CA VAL A 76 -10.28 9.36 16.18
C VAL A 76 -9.89 10.80 15.86
N GLY A 77 -9.33 11.50 16.85
CA GLY A 77 -8.91 12.89 16.70
C GLY A 77 -8.95 13.66 18.03
N GLY A 78 -8.92 14.97 17.94
CA GLY A 78 -8.87 15.84 19.13
C GLY A 78 -7.51 15.75 19.83
N ALA A 79 -7.49 15.32 21.10
CA ALA A 79 -6.27 15.23 21.89
C ALA A 79 -5.30 14.13 21.44
N HIS A 80 -5.77 13.13 20.68
CA HIS A 80 -4.98 11.96 20.29
C HIS A 80 -5.06 11.74 18.77
N THR A 81 -3.92 11.86 18.10
CA THR A 81 -3.78 11.52 16.68
C THR A 81 -3.65 10.01 16.45
N THR A 82 -3.21 9.28 17.47
CA THR A 82 -3.11 7.82 17.45
C THR A 82 -3.95 7.25 18.58
N ILE A 83 -4.85 6.31 18.25
CA ILE A 83 -5.53 5.48 19.25
C ILE A 83 -5.00 4.07 19.14
N THR A 84 -4.54 3.52 20.27
CA THR A 84 -4.00 2.17 20.35
C THR A 84 -5.03 1.22 20.96
N MET A 85 -5.42 0.19 20.22
CA MET A 85 -6.17 -0.95 20.72
C MET A 85 -5.18 -2.02 21.19
N VAL A 86 -5.16 -2.31 22.48
CA VAL A 86 -4.30 -3.34 23.07
C VAL A 86 -5.10 -4.62 23.20
N ILE A 87 -4.66 -5.66 22.50
CA ILE A 87 -5.23 -7.02 22.55
C ILE A 87 -4.38 -7.92 23.44
N PRO A 88 -4.93 -9.04 23.97
CA PRO A 88 -4.16 -9.96 24.80
C PRO A 88 -2.93 -10.51 24.08
N ASN A 89 -1.86 -10.71 24.83
CA ASN A 89 -0.62 -11.35 24.34
C ASN A 89 -0.78 -12.88 24.31
N VAL A 90 -1.59 -13.36 23.38
CA VAL A 90 -1.80 -14.79 23.12
C VAL A 90 -1.79 -15.06 21.63
N THR A 91 -1.18 -16.14 21.20
CA THR A 91 -1.17 -16.55 19.79
C THR A 91 -2.59 -16.79 19.30
N LYS A 92 -3.10 -15.88 18.48
CA LYS A 92 -4.45 -15.94 17.92
C LYS A 92 -4.53 -15.10 16.64
N GLY A 93 -5.39 -15.53 15.71
CA GLY A 93 -5.80 -14.73 14.55
C GLY A 93 -7.04 -13.90 14.83
N TYR A 94 -7.12 -12.72 14.23
CA TYR A 94 -8.29 -11.84 14.24
C TYR A 94 -8.54 -11.30 12.85
N VAL A 95 -9.80 -11.02 12.54
CA VAL A 95 -10.18 -10.12 11.46
C VAL A 95 -10.58 -8.78 12.08
N VAL A 96 -9.91 -7.72 11.72
CA VAL A 96 -10.16 -6.38 12.28
C VAL A 96 -10.68 -5.47 11.18
N ASN A 97 -11.86 -4.90 11.41
CA ASN A 97 -12.51 -3.92 10.55
C ASN A 97 -12.40 -2.53 11.19
N ASN A 98 -11.70 -1.61 10.54
CA ASN A 98 -11.55 -0.24 11.05
C ASN A 98 -12.64 0.67 10.47
N GLN A 99 -13.75 0.80 11.16
CA GLN A 99 -14.89 1.68 10.85
C GLN A 99 -14.83 3.03 11.60
N THR A 100 -13.67 3.39 12.15
CA THR A 100 -13.52 4.68 12.82
C THR A 100 -13.59 5.84 11.84
N THR A 101 -14.04 7.00 12.31
CA THR A 101 -14.00 8.26 11.57
C THR A 101 -12.80 9.07 12.01
N TYR A 102 -11.98 9.51 11.06
CA TYR A 102 -10.80 10.34 11.33
C TYR A 102 -11.15 11.82 11.20
N THR A 103 -10.73 12.63 12.16
CA THR A 103 -10.91 14.10 12.08
C THR A 103 -9.84 14.77 11.24
N THR A 104 -8.67 14.14 11.06
CA THR A 104 -7.57 14.60 10.22
C THR A 104 -6.92 13.42 9.51
N THR A 105 -6.18 13.69 8.43
CA THR A 105 -5.45 12.67 7.66
C THR A 105 -4.25 12.06 8.40
N THR A 106 -3.83 12.67 9.50
CA THR A 106 -2.74 12.17 10.35
C THR A 106 -3.20 11.20 11.44
N ASN A 107 -4.52 11.02 11.58
CA ASN A 107 -5.06 10.11 12.58
C ASN A 107 -4.82 8.66 12.18
N VAL A 108 -4.55 7.81 13.18
CA VAL A 108 -4.31 6.38 12.97
C VAL A 108 -4.91 5.54 14.10
N VAL A 109 -5.36 4.32 13.72
CA VAL A 109 -5.69 3.25 14.65
C VAL A 109 -4.55 2.23 14.63
N LYS A 110 -3.94 1.99 15.77
CA LYS A 110 -2.87 1.01 15.96
C LYS A 110 -3.38 -0.15 16.81
N ILE A 111 -3.08 -1.38 16.39
CA ILE A 111 -3.39 -2.59 17.16
C ILE A 111 -2.07 -3.22 17.58
N LYS A 112 -1.97 -3.57 18.86
CA LYS A 112 -0.77 -4.21 19.42
C LYS A 112 -1.12 -5.11 20.62
N THR A 113 -0.18 -5.94 21.02
CA THR A 113 -0.17 -6.51 22.37
C THR A 113 0.58 -5.58 23.34
N ALA A 114 0.52 -5.83 24.65
CA ALA A 114 1.24 -4.99 25.61
C ALA A 114 2.76 -4.92 25.33
N PRO A 115 3.49 -6.05 25.13
CA PRO A 115 4.93 -6.03 24.86
C PRO A 115 5.26 -5.78 23.38
N GLY A 116 4.39 -6.17 22.44
CA GLY A 116 4.70 -6.23 21.02
C GLY A 116 4.65 -4.89 20.29
N ASP A 117 5.25 -4.86 19.12
CA ASP A 117 5.06 -3.81 18.14
C ASP A 117 3.66 -3.87 17.55
N GLY A 118 3.12 -2.71 17.22
CA GLY A 118 1.75 -2.63 16.72
C GLY A 118 1.69 -2.48 15.21
N LEU A 119 0.54 -2.90 14.68
CA LEU A 119 0.15 -2.73 13.29
C LEU A 119 -0.85 -1.57 13.17
N THR A 120 -0.64 -0.68 12.19
CA THR A 120 -1.63 0.33 11.83
C THR A 120 -2.62 -0.25 10.82
N ILE A 121 -3.92 -0.07 11.10
CA ILE A 121 -5.00 -0.45 10.17
C ILE A 121 -5.63 0.85 9.64
N PRO A 122 -5.56 1.11 8.34
CA PRO A 122 -6.16 2.30 7.74
C PRO A 122 -7.67 2.38 7.97
N GLN A 123 -8.22 3.60 7.98
CA GLN A 123 -9.65 3.83 8.05
C GLN A 123 -10.37 3.13 6.88
N GLY A 124 -11.48 2.45 7.18
CA GLY A 124 -12.26 1.70 6.20
C GLY A 124 -11.63 0.37 5.76
N ALA A 125 -10.44 0.03 6.26
CA ALA A 125 -9.78 -1.21 5.90
C ALA A 125 -10.21 -2.39 6.79
N ILE A 126 -10.24 -3.58 6.18
CA ILE A 126 -10.37 -4.85 6.89
C ILE A 126 -9.03 -5.57 6.79
N SER A 127 -8.45 -5.95 7.93
CA SER A 127 -7.18 -6.67 7.99
C SER A 127 -7.33 -7.98 8.75
N GLN A 128 -6.82 -9.05 8.17
CA GLN A 128 -6.57 -10.26 8.92
C GLN A 128 -5.20 -10.15 9.58
N ILE A 129 -5.16 -10.33 10.89
CA ILE A 129 -3.95 -10.19 11.70
C ILE A 129 -3.69 -11.46 12.52
N VAL A 130 -2.44 -11.67 12.87
CA VAL A 130 -1.99 -12.77 13.74
C VAL A 130 -1.10 -12.19 14.82
N VAL A 131 -1.32 -12.64 16.06
CA VAL A 131 -0.39 -12.45 17.17
C VAL A 131 0.51 -13.68 17.22
N ASP A 132 1.82 -13.49 17.18
CA ASP A 132 2.77 -14.58 17.29
C ASP A 132 3.18 -14.90 18.74
N THR A 133 4.19 -15.76 18.90
CA THR A 133 4.62 -16.26 20.21
C THR A 133 5.37 -15.22 21.03
N ASP A 134 5.94 -14.18 20.44
CA ASP A 134 6.62 -13.07 21.12
C ASP A 134 5.70 -11.87 21.37
N GLY A 135 4.47 -11.94 20.89
CA GLY A 135 3.45 -10.92 21.05
C GLY A 135 3.44 -9.86 19.96
N SER A 136 4.23 -10.01 18.91
CA SER A 136 4.17 -9.12 17.75
C SER A 136 2.89 -9.35 16.93
N VAL A 137 2.37 -8.28 16.32
CA VAL A 137 1.14 -8.31 15.52
C VAL A 137 1.48 -8.12 14.06
N TYR A 138 1.13 -9.10 13.23
CA TYR A 138 1.37 -9.10 11.79
C TYR A 138 0.06 -9.10 11.00
N SER A 139 0.04 -8.38 9.87
CA SER A 139 -1.03 -8.52 8.88
C SER A 139 -0.70 -9.68 7.94
N THR A 140 -1.69 -10.53 7.67
CA THR A 140 -1.57 -11.61 6.69
C THR A 140 -1.99 -11.18 5.29
N ASN A 141 -2.64 -10.01 5.15
CA ASN A 141 -3.23 -9.57 3.88
C ASN A 141 -2.21 -9.19 2.82
N ALA A 142 -1.05 -8.66 3.22
CA ALA A 142 -0.02 -8.19 2.28
C ALA A 142 1.19 -9.14 2.18
N ALA A 143 1.59 -9.78 3.29
CA ALA A 143 2.80 -10.59 3.34
C ALA A 143 2.65 -11.94 2.62
N GLY A 144 1.43 -12.52 2.60
CA GLY A 144 1.17 -13.81 1.95
C GLY A 144 1.16 -13.78 0.42
N LEU A 145 1.09 -12.59 -0.18
CA LEU A 145 1.11 -12.40 -1.63
C LEU A 145 2.47 -11.91 -2.15
N GLY A 146 3.49 -11.78 -1.29
CA GLY A 146 4.79 -11.20 -1.70
C GLY A 146 4.70 -9.72 -2.10
N LEU A 147 3.55 -9.10 -1.88
CA LEU A 147 3.33 -7.69 -2.15
C LEU A 147 3.78 -6.92 -0.90
N GLY A 148 4.86 -6.18 -0.98
CA GLY A 148 5.30 -5.29 0.09
C GLY A 148 4.22 -4.26 0.47
N THR A 149 4.38 -3.62 1.62
CA THR A 149 3.43 -2.63 2.16
C THR A 149 3.08 -1.48 1.19
N ALA A 150 3.90 -1.25 0.17
CA ALA A 150 3.62 -0.31 -0.90
C ALA A 150 2.63 -0.84 -1.95
N ALA A 151 2.49 -2.16 -2.09
CA ALA A 151 1.65 -2.76 -3.13
C ALA A 151 0.18 -2.92 -2.74
N SER A 152 -0.15 -2.88 -1.43
CA SER A 152 -1.55 -2.91 -0.99
C SER A 152 -2.33 -1.62 -1.29
N ALA A 153 -1.62 -0.53 -1.52
CA ALA A 153 -2.23 0.74 -1.93
C ALA A 153 -2.48 0.82 -3.45
N ASP A 154 -1.97 -0.15 -4.23
CA ASP A 154 -1.74 0.04 -5.66
C ASP A 154 -2.29 -1.02 -6.59
N ILE A 155 -3.22 -1.86 -6.12
CA ILE A 155 -4.04 -2.67 -7.04
C ILE A 155 -5.10 -1.75 -7.69
N GLY A 156 -4.71 -0.70 -8.30
CA GLY A 156 -5.61 0.23 -8.98
C GLY A 156 -5.01 1.60 -9.28
N VAL A 157 -3.89 1.94 -8.69
CA VAL A 157 -3.19 3.20 -8.97
C VAL A 157 -1.74 2.88 -9.25
N CYS A 158 -1.30 3.14 -10.46
CA CYS A 158 0.10 3.10 -10.81
C CYS A 158 0.86 4.03 -9.86
N ALA A 159 1.63 3.47 -8.92
CA ALA A 159 2.34 4.24 -7.91
C ALA A 159 3.23 5.29 -8.55
N THR A 160 3.17 6.47 -8.01
CA THR A 160 4.03 7.59 -8.39
C THR A 160 5.52 7.33 -8.08
N ASN A 161 5.87 6.19 -7.49
CA ASN A 161 7.25 5.81 -7.20
C ASN A 161 7.46 4.29 -7.32
N ILE A 162 7.48 3.77 -8.53
CA ILE A 162 8.15 2.51 -8.80
C ILE A 162 9.65 2.84 -8.91
N ALA A 163 10.30 3.02 -7.77
CA ALA A 163 11.73 3.35 -7.75
C ALA A 163 12.61 2.11 -8.01
N ASP A 164 12.05 0.91 -7.91
CA ASP A 164 12.83 -0.31 -8.10
C ASP A 164 11.92 -1.52 -8.37
N VAL A 165 11.28 -1.51 -9.52
CA VAL A 165 10.78 -2.78 -10.05
C VAL A 165 11.94 -3.35 -10.86
N SER A 166 12.65 -4.31 -10.28
CA SER A 166 13.46 -5.25 -11.05
C SER A 166 12.51 -6.00 -11.96
N LEU A 167 12.28 -5.45 -13.13
CA LEU A 167 11.21 -5.79 -14.06
C LEU A 167 11.61 -6.97 -14.93
N ALA A 168 11.84 -8.11 -14.33
CA ALA A 168 11.96 -9.35 -15.10
C ALA A 168 10.64 -9.72 -15.82
N ASP A 169 9.51 -9.09 -15.49
CA ASP A 169 8.22 -9.49 -16.06
C ASP A 169 7.15 -8.37 -16.15
N LEU A 170 7.53 -7.15 -16.55
CA LEU A 170 6.54 -6.16 -16.98
C LEU A 170 6.01 -6.49 -18.38
N ARG A 171 5.13 -7.47 -18.46
CA ARG A 171 4.46 -7.80 -19.74
C ARG A 171 3.37 -6.79 -20.12
N TYR A 172 2.96 -5.92 -19.19
CA TYR A 172 1.89 -4.95 -19.45
C TYR A 172 1.97 -3.70 -18.57
N VAL A 173 2.48 -2.60 -19.10
CA VAL A 173 2.10 -1.28 -18.62
C VAL A 173 0.82 -0.89 -19.36
N ARG A 174 -0.33 -1.20 -18.79
CA ARG A 174 -1.62 -0.73 -19.29
C ARG A 174 -1.90 0.63 -18.67
N THR A 175 -1.43 1.69 -19.28
CA THR A 175 -1.87 3.04 -18.93
C THR A 175 -3.11 3.38 -19.74
N SER A 176 -4.30 3.08 -19.20
CA SER A 176 -5.52 3.74 -19.62
C SER A 176 -5.59 5.08 -18.86
N VAL A 177 -4.72 6.02 -19.20
CA VAL A 177 -4.71 7.34 -18.59
C VAL A 177 -5.11 8.38 -19.60
N THR A 178 -6.05 9.22 -19.20
CA THR A 178 -6.43 10.46 -19.90
C THR A 178 -5.41 11.58 -19.70
N ALA A 179 -4.32 11.34 -18.96
CA ALA A 179 -3.25 12.28 -18.68
C ALA A 179 -1.92 11.83 -19.30
N ASN A 180 -1.07 12.78 -19.68
CA ASN A 180 0.25 12.49 -20.22
C ASN A 180 1.14 11.81 -19.18
N THR A 181 1.71 10.65 -19.54
CA THR A 181 2.75 9.99 -18.73
C THR A 181 4.10 10.51 -19.19
N THR A 182 4.86 11.12 -18.28
CA THR A 182 6.21 11.59 -18.56
C THR A 182 7.23 10.57 -18.04
N VAL A 183 8.05 10.03 -18.93
CA VAL A 183 9.26 9.27 -18.57
C VAL A 183 10.39 10.27 -18.38
N ARG A 184 10.96 10.35 -17.18
CA ARG A 184 12.15 11.16 -16.90
C ARG A 184 13.36 10.26 -17.00
N GLY A 185 14.20 10.51 -17.98
CA GLY A 185 15.37 9.69 -18.30
C GLY A 185 15.23 9.00 -19.65
N ASP A 186 16.13 8.08 -19.95
CA ASP A 186 16.13 7.37 -21.20
C ASP A 186 15.10 6.25 -21.23
N PHE A 187 14.34 6.16 -22.32
CA PHE A 187 13.53 4.99 -22.63
C PHE A 187 14.32 4.09 -23.56
N VAL A 188 14.87 3.01 -23.01
CA VAL A 188 15.71 2.06 -23.77
C VAL A 188 14.91 0.82 -24.13
N VAL A 189 14.86 0.46 -25.40
CA VAL A 189 14.36 -0.83 -25.88
C VAL A 189 15.56 -1.69 -26.24
N GLU A 190 15.97 -2.58 -25.34
CA GLU A 190 17.17 -3.41 -25.52
C GLU A 190 16.99 -4.50 -26.58
N ALA A 191 15.78 -5.03 -26.69
CA ALA A 191 15.43 -6.02 -27.71
C ALA A 191 13.97 -5.87 -28.13
N GLY A 192 13.68 -6.01 -29.41
CA GLY A 192 12.35 -5.87 -29.97
C GLY A 192 12.12 -4.56 -30.70
N SER A 193 10.88 -4.11 -30.75
CA SER A 193 10.47 -2.91 -31.47
C SER A 193 9.60 -2.00 -30.61
N LEU A 194 9.82 -0.69 -30.73
CA LEU A 194 8.86 0.30 -30.22
C LEU A 194 7.71 0.41 -31.25
N LYS A 195 6.52 -0.08 -30.86
CA LYS A 195 5.33 0.03 -31.70
C LYS A 195 4.47 1.20 -31.20
N VAL A 196 4.32 2.23 -32.04
CA VAL A 196 3.37 3.31 -31.82
C VAL A 196 2.04 2.92 -32.46
N GLY A 197 0.92 3.05 -31.73
CA GLY A 197 -0.40 2.63 -32.19
C GLY A 197 -0.85 3.41 -33.44
N THR A 198 -1.87 2.90 -34.13
CA THR A 198 -2.36 3.44 -35.41
C THR A 198 -2.84 4.89 -35.36
N SER A 199 -3.28 5.37 -34.18
CA SER A 199 -3.73 6.75 -33.95
C SER A 199 -2.72 7.57 -33.14
N ALA A 200 -1.61 6.98 -32.74
CA ALA A 200 -0.55 7.64 -31.97
C ALA A 200 0.58 8.13 -32.89
N ARG A 201 1.24 9.18 -32.49
CA ARG A 201 2.36 9.77 -33.22
C ARG A 201 3.58 9.84 -32.30
N ALA A 202 4.72 9.40 -32.81
CA ALA A 202 6.01 9.72 -32.22
C ALA A 202 6.58 10.94 -32.98
N TYR A 203 6.85 12.02 -32.29
CA TYR A 203 7.44 13.21 -32.88
C TYR A 203 8.44 13.87 -31.94
N ASN A 204 9.48 14.42 -32.52
CA ASN A 204 10.38 15.31 -31.80
C ASN A 204 9.99 16.76 -32.10
N PRO A 205 9.90 17.63 -31.09
CA PRO A 205 9.68 19.06 -31.31
C PRO A 205 10.72 19.66 -32.25
N ILE A 206 10.31 20.69 -32.98
CA ILE A 206 11.25 21.45 -33.82
C ILE A 206 11.89 22.53 -32.96
N THR A 207 13.21 22.56 -32.89
CA THR A 207 13.98 23.60 -32.22
C THR A 207 14.31 24.72 -33.21
N THR A 208 13.92 25.96 -32.94
CA THR A 208 14.24 27.11 -33.77
C THR A 208 15.66 27.57 -33.49
N LEU A 209 16.48 27.63 -34.56
CA LEU A 209 17.83 28.17 -34.51
C LEU A 209 17.82 29.68 -34.82
N THR A 210 18.75 30.40 -34.22
CA THR A 210 18.92 31.83 -34.47
C THR A 210 19.68 32.03 -35.81
N ASP A 211 19.21 32.97 -36.66
CA ASP A 211 19.92 33.42 -37.84
C ASP A 211 21.22 34.14 -37.44
N ALA A 212 22.33 33.61 -37.90
CA ALA A 212 23.67 34.15 -37.66
C ALA A 212 24.60 33.85 -38.84
N ALA A 213 25.73 34.53 -38.95
CA ALA A 213 26.70 34.30 -40.00
C ALA A 213 27.17 32.81 -40.05
N SER A 214 27.23 32.17 -38.88
CA SER A 214 27.46 30.74 -38.73
C SER A 214 26.40 30.17 -37.83
N ILE A 215 25.63 29.17 -38.27
CA ILE A 215 24.51 28.55 -37.60
C ILE A 215 24.93 27.16 -37.12
N THR A 216 24.83 26.91 -35.84
CA THR A 216 25.16 25.61 -35.24
C THR A 216 23.89 24.95 -34.70
N SER A 217 23.71 23.66 -34.97
CA SER A 217 22.67 22.80 -34.40
C SER A 217 23.27 21.96 -33.28
N ASP A 218 22.65 21.98 -32.12
CA ASP A 218 23.05 21.17 -30.98
C ASP A 218 22.12 19.95 -30.85
N PHE A 219 22.64 18.76 -31.14
CA PHE A 219 21.89 17.52 -31.13
C PHE A 219 21.63 16.95 -29.71
N ALA A 220 22.17 17.58 -28.66
CA ALA A 220 21.76 17.27 -27.29
C ALA A 220 20.36 17.84 -26.95
N VAL A 221 19.91 18.89 -27.67
CA VAL A 221 18.61 19.55 -27.34
C VAL A 221 17.48 19.17 -28.30
N GLY A 222 17.78 18.44 -29.38
CA GLY A 222 16.74 17.98 -30.31
C GLY A 222 17.32 17.35 -31.59
N ASN A 223 16.44 16.75 -32.38
CA ASN A 223 16.78 16.11 -33.65
C ASN A 223 16.23 16.88 -34.85
N ASN A 224 15.26 17.79 -34.64
CA ASN A 224 14.68 18.57 -35.72
C ASN A 224 14.89 20.05 -35.46
N PHE A 225 15.42 20.75 -36.42
CA PHE A 225 15.75 22.16 -36.31
C PHE A 225 15.11 22.96 -37.45
N LEU A 226 14.79 24.21 -37.18
CA LEU A 226 14.29 25.17 -38.16
C LEU A 226 15.07 26.47 -38.04
N VAL A 227 15.49 27.01 -39.16
CA VAL A 227 16.04 28.36 -39.23
C VAL A 227 15.50 29.12 -40.43
N THR A 228 15.17 30.39 -40.20
CA THR A 228 14.86 31.34 -41.28
C THR A 228 16.10 32.23 -41.49
N ILE A 229 16.69 32.16 -42.67
CA ILE A 229 17.91 32.90 -42.98
C ILE A 229 17.61 34.13 -43.82
N GLY A 230 18.17 35.29 -43.44
CA GLY A 230 18.03 36.58 -44.14
C GLY A 230 19.24 36.90 -45.06
N GLY A 231 20.00 35.92 -45.52
CA GLY A 231 21.16 36.14 -46.40
C GLY A 231 22.09 34.93 -46.45
N ASN A 232 23.27 35.12 -47.00
CA ASN A 232 24.27 34.04 -47.05
C ASN A 232 24.72 33.65 -45.64
N ARG A 233 24.57 32.38 -45.30
CA ARG A 233 24.94 31.83 -43.98
C ARG A 233 25.80 30.58 -44.17
N THR A 234 26.61 30.30 -43.15
CA THR A 234 27.36 29.02 -43.07
C THR A 234 26.65 28.11 -42.08
N LEU A 235 26.29 26.90 -42.47
CA LEU A 235 25.87 25.88 -41.55
C LEU A 235 27.13 25.21 -41.00
N ALA A 236 27.41 25.41 -39.71
CA ALA A 236 28.54 24.79 -39.03
C ALA A 236 28.30 23.29 -38.77
N ALA A 237 29.36 22.57 -38.47
CA ALA A 237 29.21 21.17 -38.05
C ALA A 237 28.32 21.09 -36.80
N PRO A 238 27.39 20.14 -36.76
CA PRO A 238 26.53 19.97 -35.56
C PRO A 238 27.37 19.57 -34.36
N SER A 239 26.91 20.01 -33.15
CA SER A 239 27.51 19.62 -31.88
C SER A 239 26.73 18.51 -31.20
N ASN A 240 27.38 17.80 -30.26
CA ASN A 240 26.79 16.78 -29.39
C ASN A 240 26.07 15.65 -30.15
N VAL A 241 26.57 15.26 -31.28
CA VAL A 241 26.02 14.15 -32.06
C VAL A 241 26.42 12.81 -31.46
N VAL A 242 25.48 11.86 -31.46
CA VAL A 242 25.68 10.48 -31.02
C VAL A 242 25.64 9.54 -32.22
N ALA A 243 26.48 8.52 -32.22
CA ALA A 243 26.53 7.55 -33.32
C ALA A 243 25.15 6.88 -33.50
N GLY A 244 24.60 6.89 -34.71
CA GLY A 244 23.27 6.38 -35.05
C GLY A 244 22.12 7.39 -34.84
N GLN A 245 22.39 8.57 -34.31
CA GLN A 245 21.37 9.64 -34.21
C GLN A 245 21.08 10.20 -35.62
N SER A 246 19.81 10.44 -35.91
CA SER A 246 19.34 11.07 -37.14
C SER A 246 18.45 12.26 -36.83
N GLY A 247 18.46 13.25 -37.73
CA GLY A 247 17.64 14.45 -37.56
C GLY A 247 17.49 15.22 -38.87
N SER A 248 16.75 16.32 -38.82
CA SER A 248 16.47 17.19 -39.95
C SER A 248 16.70 18.65 -39.59
N ILE A 249 17.27 19.41 -40.53
CA ILE A 249 17.39 20.86 -40.44
C ILE A 249 16.57 21.45 -41.60
N TYR A 250 15.55 22.22 -41.24
CA TYR A 250 14.70 22.95 -42.19
C TYR A 250 15.23 24.37 -42.32
N ILE A 251 15.56 24.76 -43.53
CA ILE A 251 16.06 26.12 -43.84
C ILE A 251 14.98 26.84 -44.64
N ILE A 252 14.50 27.95 -44.13
CA ILE A 252 13.59 28.86 -44.82
C ILE A 252 14.42 30.09 -45.21
N GLN A 253 14.40 30.48 -46.47
CA GLN A 253 14.96 31.74 -46.87
C GLN A 253 13.93 32.83 -46.70
N ASP A 254 14.31 33.92 -46.02
CA ASP A 254 13.55 35.16 -45.97
C ASP A 254 13.51 35.73 -47.40
N GLY A 255 12.36 36.24 -47.81
CA GLY A 255 12.10 36.68 -49.19
C GLY A 255 12.68 38.04 -49.58
N THR A 256 13.74 38.50 -48.90
CA THR A 256 14.47 39.73 -49.23
C THR A 256 15.74 39.47 -50.03
#